data_e16f3208280d1b24a4438ed028629401
#
_entry.id   e16f3208280d1b24a4438ed028629401
#
_cell.length_a   1.000
_cell.length_b   1.000
_cell.length_c   1.000
_cell.angle_alpha   90.00
_cell.angle_beta   90.00
_cell.angle_gamma   90.00
#
_symmetry.space_group_name_H-M   'P 1'
#
loop_
_entity.id
_entity.type
_entity.pdbx_description
1 polymer ?
#
loop_
_entity_poly.entity_id
_entity_poly.type
_entity_poly.pdbx_seq_one_letter_code
_entity_poly.pdbx_strand_id
1 'polypeptide(L)'
;MHYKEKAVLSSKNGLRIYEGCTNGCIYCDSRSSYYKMKHEFHDVEVIPNAPEKLEGILRRKRKSCMIGTSPMSDPYIHLESRLGYTRKSLEVINKYGFGVTLLTKSANVINDIDILGEINQKSKCIVQMTMTTFDDELCKKIEPNVSVTSQRFEALMKLRENGIETVVWLVPILPFINDTE
;
A
#
# COMPACT_ATOMS: atom_id res chain seq x y z
N MET A 1 -2.97 -7.95 31.29
CA MET A 1 -2.21 -7.28 30.21
C MET A 1 -3.21 -6.47 29.40
N HIS A 2 -3.12 -5.14 29.44
CA HIS A 2 -3.97 -4.31 28.58
C HIS A 2 -3.41 -4.37 27.16
N TYR A 3 -4.10 -5.06 26.26
CA TYR A 3 -3.89 -4.92 24.83
C TYR A 3 -4.24 -3.47 24.46
N LYS A 4 -3.25 -2.63 24.20
CA LYS A 4 -3.50 -1.39 23.49
C LYS A 4 -3.90 -1.79 22.09
N GLU A 5 -5.16 -1.61 21.75
CA GLU A 5 -5.66 -1.80 20.40
C GLU A 5 -4.84 -0.93 19.45
N LYS A 6 -4.16 -1.54 18.48
CA LYS A 6 -3.31 -0.80 17.54
C LYS A 6 -4.17 0.20 16.77
N ALA A 7 -3.74 1.45 16.76
CA ALA A 7 -4.46 2.49 16.04
C ALA A 7 -4.41 2.22 14.53
N VAL A 8 -5.57 2.21 13.86
CA VAL A 8 -5.68 2.04 12.42
C VAL A 8 -5.07 3.20 11.63
N LEU A 9 -5.04 4.39 12.22
CA LEU A 9 -4.42 5.58 11.65
C LEU A 9 -3.34 6.10 12.60
N SER A 10 -2.11 6.24 12.09
CA SER A 10 -1.01 6.80 12.87
C SER A 10 -1.13 8.32 13.04
N SER A 11 -0.35 8.91 13.94
CA SER A 11 -0.26 10.36 14.13
C SER A 11 0.20 11.11 12.86
N LYS A 12 0.92 10.42 11.97
CA LYS A 12 1.36 10.92 10.66
C LYS A 12 0.41 10.57 9.51
N ASN A 13 -0.83 10.19 9.82
CA ASN A 13 -1.86 9.77 8.87
C ASN A 13 -1.50 8.52 8.04
N GLY A 14 -0.65 7.66 8.55
CA GLY A 14 -0.37 6.36 7.93
C GLY A 14 -1.48 5.37 8.28
N LEU A 15 -2.19 4.88 7.27
CA LEU A 15 -3.24 3.87 7.38
C LEU A 15 -2.61 2.48 7.58
N ARG A 16 -3.03 1.78 8.62
CA ARG A 16 -2.68 0.41 8.91
C ARG A 16 -3.91 -0.46 8.78
N ILE A 17 -3.88 -1.37 7.83
CA ILE A 17 -4.90 -2.42 7.66
C ILE A 17 -4.27 -3.76 8.03
N TYR A 18 -3.06 -3.96 7.57
CA TYR A 18 -2.26 -5.16 7.74
C TYR A 18 -0.94 -4.83 8.44
N GLU A 19 -0.44 -5.75 9.26
CA GLU A 19 0.92 -5.75 9.78
C GLU A 19 1.62 -7.05 9.40
N GLY A 20 2.78 -6.94 8.77
CA GLY A 20 3.43 -8.03 8.07
C GLY A 20 3.04 -8.07 6.59
N CYS A 21 3.75 -8.88 5.82
CA CYS A 21 3.59 -8.90 4.36
C CYS A 21 3.99 -10.27 3.78
N THR A 22 3.22 -10.73 2.81
CA THR A 22 3.44 -12.01 2.13
C THR A 22 4.12 -11.87 0.77
N ASN A 23 4.51 -10.65 0.38
CA ASN A 23 5.16 -10.37 -0.91
C ASN A 23 6.51 -11.08 -1.08
N GLY A 24 7.17 -11.46 0.02
CA GLY A 24 8.37 -12.28 -0.01
C GLY A 24 9.64 -11.58 -0.53
N CYS A 25 9.64 -10.26 -0.69
CA CYS A 25 10.80 -9.52 -1.20
C CYS A 25 12.06 -9.88 -0.40
N ILE A 26 13.12 -10.34 -1.06
CA ILE A 26 14.33 -10.84 -0.39
C ILE A 26 15.09 -9.76 0.38
N TYR A 27 14.97 -8.52 -0.04
CA TYR A 27 15.65 -7.35 0.50
C TYR A 27 14.81 -6.56 1.54
N CYS A 28 13.63 -7.06 1.92
CA CYS A 28 12.70 -6.29 2.77
C CYS A 28 13.28 -6.03 4.16
N ASP A 29 13.57 -4.78 4.47
CA ASP A 29 14.08 -4.33 5.76
C ASP A 29 13.03 -4.36 6.87
N SER A 30 11.74 -4.31 6.52
CA SER A 30 10.63 -4.39 7.46
C SER A 30 10.58 -5.71 8.25
N ARG A 31 11.34 -6.73 7.81
CA ARG A 31 11.57 -7.98 8.56
C ARG A 31 12.59 -7.84 9.70
N SER A 32 13.31 -6.72 9.75
CA SER A 32 14.36 -6.56 10.74
C SER A 32 13.79 -6.41 12.16
N SER A 33 14.58 -6.82 13.16
CA SER A 33 14.25 -6.67 14.57
C SER A 33 14.03 -5.21 15.00
N TYR A 34 14.48 -4.25 14.20
CA TYR A 34 14.24 -2.82 14.42
C TYR A 34 12.77 -2.48 14.58
N TYR A 35 11.90 -3.10 13.78
CA TYR A 35 10.45 -2.84 13.81
C TYR A 35 9.72 -3.53 14.96
N LYS A 36 10.42 -4.37 15.76
CA LYS A 36 9.91 -5.02 16.98
C LYS A 36 8.55 -5.69 16.78
N MET A 37 8.36 -6.37 15.65
CA MET A 37 7.15 -7.16 15.42
C MET A 37 7.06 -8.29 16.45
N LYS A 38 5.85 -8.59 16.90
CA LYS A 38 5.59 -9.61 17.91
C LYS A 38 5.34 -11.01 17.33
N HIS A 39 5.29 -11.10 16.00
CA HIS A 39 5.03 -12.31 15.23
C HIS A 39 5.96 -12.35 14.02
N GLU A 40 6.04 -13.50 13.39
CA GLU A 40 6.77 -13.65 12.14
C GLU A 40 6.21 -12.71 11.07
N PHE A 41 7.09 -12.08 10.28
CA PHE A 41 6.70 -11.05 9.30
C PHE A 41 5.73 -11.57 8.23
N HIS A 42 5.80 -12.86 7.91
CA HIS A 42 4.91 -13.51 6.94
C HIS A 42 3.55 -13.91 7.53
N ASP A 43 3.44 -13.98 8.86
CA ASP A 43 2.18 -14.21 9.56
C ASP A 43 1.47 -12.86 9.72
N VAL A 44 0.69 -12.51 8.70
CA VAL A 44 0.07 -11.18 8.60
C VAL A 44 -1.04 -11.02 9.62
N GLU A 45 -0.88 -10.06 10.52
CA GLU A 45 -1.95 -9.62 11.42
C GLU A 45 -2.88 -8.65 10.69
N VAL A 46 -4.18 -8.95 10.72
CA VAL A 46 -5.22 -8.07 10.15
C VAL A 46 -5.82 -7.24 11.28
N ILE A 47 -5.88 -5.92 11.12
CA ILE A 47 -6.55 -5.09 12.13
C ILE A 47 -8.07 -5.26 11.99
N PRO A 48 -8.76 -5.81 13.02
CA PRO A 48 -10.18 -6.08 12.93
C PRO A 48 -10.97 -4.78 12.74
N ASN A 49 -11.94 -4.81 11.81
CA ASN A 49 -12.82 -3.68 11.52
C ASN A 49 -12.04 -2.37 11.21
N ALA A 50 -10.93 -2.51 10.44
CA ALA A 50 -10.08 -1.36 10.10
C ALA A 50 -10.84 -0.25 9.36
N PRO A 51 -11.70 -0.53 8.36
CA PRO A 51 -12.48 0.49 7.68
C PRO A 51 -13.44 1.24 8.64
N GLU A 52 -14.14 0.54 9.51
CA GLU A 52 -15.09 1.14 10.47
C GLU A 52 -14.37 2.00 11.52
N LYS A 53 -13.21 1.53 11.99
CA LYS A 53 -12.34 2.32 12.88
C LYS A 53 -11.83 3.58 12.20
N LEU A 54 -11.40 3.47 10.92
CA LEU A 54 -10.99 4.60 10.11
C LEU A 54 -12.13 5.60 9.97
N GLU A 55 -13.34 5.16 9.67
CA GLU A 55 -14.53 6.02 9.58
C GLU A 55 -14.77 6.79 10.87
N GLY A 56 -14.71 6.11 12.02
CA GLY A 56 -14.84 6.75 13.33
C GLY A 56 -13.80 7.84 13.59
N ILE A 57 -12.58 7.70 13.03
CA ILE A 57 -11.51 8.69 13.14
C ILE A 57 -11.76 9.85 12.18
N LEU A 58 -12.00 9.59 10.89
CA LEU A 58 -12.11 10.62 9.86
C LEU A 58 -13.33 11.51 10.09
N ARG A 59 -14.45 10.95 10.59
CA ARG A 59 -15.64 11.71 10.96
C ARG A 59 -15.37 12.83 12.00
N ARG A 60 -14.39 12.63 12.89
CA ARG A 60 -14.03 13.60 13.95
C ARG A 60 -12.89 14.53 13.54
N LYS A 61 -12.20 14.21 12.44
CA LYS A 61 -11.02 14.95 12.01
C LYS A 61 -11.44 16.26 11.32
N ARG A 62 -11.04 17.39 11.90
CA ARG A 62 -11.48 18.73 11.45
C ARG A 62 -10.74 19.24 10.22
N LYS A 63 -9.53 18.75 9.97
CA LYS A 63 -8.69 19.20 8.85
C LYS A 63 -8.47 18.05 7.87
N SER A 64 -8.76 18.28 6.61
CA SER A 64 -8.41 17.35 5.54
C SER A 64 -6.90 17.20 5.42
N CYS A 65 -6.47 16.01 5.05
CA CYS A 65 -5.06 15.68 4.85
C CYS A 65 -4.93 14.49 3.90
N MET A 66 -3.71 14.20 3.47
CA MET A 66 -3.40 12.95 2.76
C MET A 66 -3.33 11.80 3.75
N ILE A 67 -4.00 10.70 3.42
CA ILE A 67 -3.90 9.41 4.13
C ILE A 67 -2.93 8.54 3.34
N GLY A 68 -1.82 8.16 3.95
CA GLY A 68 -0.82 7.30 3.32
C GLY A 68 -0.97 5.85 3.73
N THR A 69 -0.60 4.90 2.86
CA THR A 69 -0.48 3.49 3.27
C THR A 69 0.74 3.29 4.17
N SER A 70 0.67 2.28 5.04
CA SER A 70 1.76 1.95 5.97
C SER A 70 2.91 1.27 5.22
N PRO A 71 4.18 1.61 5.54
CA PRO A 71 5.33 0.93 4.94
C PRO A 71 5.51 -0.52 5.44
N MET A 72 4.77 -0.92 6.49
CA MET A 72 4.89 -2.25 7.11
C MET A 72 4.14 -3.35 6.38
N SER A 73 3.38 -3.03 5.35
CA SER A 73 2.64 -3.99 4.51
C SER A 73 2.28 -3.35 3.18
N ASP A 74 1.98 -4.18 2.19
CA ASP A 74 1.38 -3.72 0.94
C ASP A 74 -0.17 -3.72 1.09
N PRO A 75 -0.89 -2.69 0.66
CA PRO A 75 -2.35 -2.64 0.74
C PRO A 75 -3.04 -3.71 -0.12
N TYR A 76 -2.35 -4.26 -1.12
CA TYR A 76 -2.87 -5.28 -2.03
C TYR A 76 -2.18 -6.64 -1.87
N ILE A 77 -1.83 -7.02 -0.64
CA ILE A 77 -1.40 -8.41 -0.35
C ILE A 77 -2.50 -9.41 -0.72
N HIS A 78 -2.16 -10.68 -0.84
CA HIS A 78 -3.12 -11.71 -1.27
C HIS A 78 -4.41 -11.77 -0.42
N LEU A 79 -4.36 -11.38 0.85
CA LEU A 79 -5.54 -11.36 1.72
C LEU A 79 -6.58 -10.31 1.30
N GLU A 80 -6.14 -9.23 0.64
CA GLU A 80 -7.03 -8.15 0.20
C GLU A 80 -8.11 -8.64 -0.77
N SER A 81 -7.77 -9.58 -1.65
CA SER A 81 -8.74 -10.17 -2.60
C SER A 81 -9.96 -10.80 -1.92
N ARG A 82 -9.82 -11.23 -0.67
CA ARG A 82 -10.87 -11.85 0.14
C ARG A 82 -11.52 -10.87 1.12
N LEU A 83 -10.75 -9.96 1.70
CA LEU A 83 -11.21 -9.07 2.78
C LEU A 83 -11.79 -7.76 2.24
N GLY A 84 -11.22 -7.22 1.17
CA GLY A 84 -11.62 -5.95 0.58
C GLY A 84 -11.47 -4.74 1.52
N TYR A 85 -10.52 -4.80 2.45
CA TYR A 85 -10.35 -3.76 3.48
C TYR A 85 -9.72 -2.49 2.91
N THR A 86 -8.83 -2.62 1.94
CA THR A 86 -8.25 -1.48 1.22
C THR A 86 -9.36 -0.74 0.47
N ARG A 87 -10.17 -1.46 -0.33
CA ARG A 87 -11.31 -0.88 -1.05
C ARG A 87 -12.26 -0.14 -0.11
N LYS A 88 -12.72 -0.80 0.95
CA LYS A 88 -13.61 -0.20 1.96
C LYS A 88 -13.00 1.02 2.63
N SER A 89 -11.69 1.00 2.89
CA SER A 89 -10.99 2.16 3.46
C SER A 89 -10.92 3.33 2.48
N LEU A 90 -10.72 3.05 1.19
CA LEU A 90 -10.78 4.09 0.13
C LEU A 90 -12.17 4.71 0.02
N GLU A 91 -13.24 3.92 0.13
CA GLU A 91 -14.62 4.41 0.17
C GLU A 91 -14.86 5.35 1.36
N VAL A 92 -14.34 5.01 2.53
CA VAL A 92 -14.38 5.87 3.71
C VAL A 92 -13.59 7.17 3.48
N ILE A 93 -12.38 7.09 2.92
CA ILE A 93 -11.56 8.25 2.60
C ILE A 93 -12.30 9.19 1.63
N ASN A 94 -12.90 8.63 0.58
CA ASN A 94 -13.71 9.35 -0.40
C ASN A 94 -14.94 10.03 0.24
N LYS A 95 -15.66 9.30 1.09
CA LYS A 95 -16.87 9.77 1.79
C LYS A 95 -16.60 11.03 2.62
N TYR A 96 -15.43 11.09 3.26
CA TYR A 96 -15.08 12.22 4.14
C TYR A 96 -14.18 13.26 3.46
N GLY A 97 -13.92 13.15 2.15
CA GLY A 97 -13.18 14.14 1.37
C GLY A 97 -11.70 14.27 1.72
N PHE A 98 -11.08 13.17 2.14
CA PHE A 98 -9.63 13.12 2.38
C PHE A 98 -8.90 12.72 1.11
N GLY A 99 -7.64 13.14 0.96
CA GLY A 99 -6.75 12.64 -0.09
C GLY A 99 -6.10 11.33 0.29
N VAL A 100 -5.56 10.62 -0.70
CA VAL A 100 -4.87 9.35 -0.48
C VAL A 100 -3.53 9.29 -1.22
N THR A 101 -2.55 8.66 -0.60
CA THR A 101 -1.32 8.24 -1.27
C THR A 101 -1.10 6.76 -1.00
N LEU A 102 -1.12 5.98 -2.06
CA LEU A 102 -0.93 4.52 -2.03
C LEU A 102 0.48 4.17 -2.49
N LEU A 103 1.18 3.32 -1.72
CA LEU A 103 2.42 2.70 -2.16
C LEU A 103 2.20 1.20 -2.26
N THR A 104 2.43 0.62 -3.44
CA THR A 104 2.21 -0.81 -3.68
C THR A 104 3.17 -1.38 -4.71
N LYS A 105 3.32 -2.70 -4.71
CA LYS A 105 3.97 -3.50 -5.76
C LYS A 105 2.96 -4.35 -6.55
N SER A 106 1.66 -4.12 -6.33
CA SER A 106 0.61 -4.91 -6.95
C SER A 106 -0.10 -4.14 -8.06
N ALA A 107 -0.20 -4.73 -9.25
CA ALA A 107 -1.03 -4.22 -10.33
C ALA A 107 -2.54 -4.27 -10.01
N ASN A 108 -2.96 -4.98 -8.94
CA ASN A 108 -4.36 -5.07 -8.51
C ASN A 108 -4.94 -3.72 -8.06
N VAL A 109 -4.12 -2.69 -7.86
CA VAL A 109 -4.59 -1.31 -7.61
C VAL A 109 -5.55 -0.82 -8.70
N ILE A 110 -5.47 -1.38 -9.91
CA ILE A 110 -6.39 -1.07 -11.02
C ILE A 110 -7.83 -1.44 -10.71
N ASN A 111 -8.06 -2.44 -9.84
CA ASN A 111 -9.42 -2.83 -9.45
C ASN A 111 -10.15 -1.73 -8.68
N ASP A 112 -9.41 -0.75 -8.16
CA ASP A 112 -9.93 0.38 -7.39
C ASP A 112 -9.82 1.72 -8.16
N ILE A 113 -9.55 1.67 -9.47
CA ILE A 113 -9.31 2.88 -10.29
C ILE A 113 -10.51 3.85 -10.27
N ASP A 114 -11.73 3.33 -10.18
CA ASP A 114 -12.97 4.10 -10.08
C ASP A 114 -12.98 4.96 -8.80
N ILE A 115 -12.78 4.33 -7.63
CA ILE A 115 -12.79 5.05 -6.35
C ILE A 115 -11.57 5.98 -6.21
N LEU A 116 -10.41 5.59 -6.75
CA LEU A 116 -9.22 6.45 -6.78
C LEU A 116 -9.45 7.70 -7.63
N GLY A 117 -10.15 7.54 -8.77
CA GLY A 117 -10.57 8.66 -9.61
C GLY A 117 -11.54 9.62 -8.88
N GLU A 118 -12.53 9.07 -8.17
CA GLU A 118 -13.45 9.89 -7.35
C GLU A 118 -12.73 10.66 -6.25
N ILE A 119 -11.77 10.02 -5.55
CA ILE A 119 -10.94 10.69 -4.53
C ILE A 119 -10.13 11.81 -5.18
N ASN A 120 -9.56 11.55 -6.37
CA ASN A 120 -8.73 12.54 -7.06
C ASN A 120 -9.54 13.77 -7.50
N GLN A 121 -10.81 13.60 -7.87
CA GLN A 121 -11.70 14.72 -8.22
C GLN A 121 -12.07 15.58 -7.02
N LYS A 122 -12.26 14.99 -5.84
CA LYS A 122 -12.67 15.69 -4.62
C LYS A 122 -11.51 16.29 -3.85
N SER A 123 -10.37 15.66 -3.90
CA SER A 123 -9.19 15.98 -3.11
C SER A 123 -7.93 15.71 -3.92
N LYS A 124 -7.12 14.72 -3.53
CA LYS A 124 -5.90 14.32 -4.22
C LYS A 124 -5.70 12.82 -4.11
N CYS A 125 -5.33 12.19 -5.21
CA CYS A 125 -4.91 10.80 -5.22
C CYS A 125 -3.53 10.67 -5.87
N ILE A 126 -2.62 9.97 -5.21
CA ILE A 126 -1.29 9.64 -5.75
C ILE A 126 -1.07 8.15 -5.57
N VAL A 127 -0.80 7.45 -6.67
CA VAL A 127 -0.40 6.04 -6.61
C VAL A 127 1.09 5.93 -6.88
N GLN A 128 1.78 5.29 -5.95
CA GLN A 128 3.22 5.10 -5.99
C GLN A 128 3.51 3.61 -6.17
N MET A 129 4.41 3.29 -7.09
CA MET A 129 4.86 1.91 -7.29
C MET A 129 6.37 1.80 -7.20
N THR A 130 6.82 0.81 -6.46
CA THR A 130 8.23 0.44 -6.43
C THR A 130 8.55 -0.40 -7.65
N MET A 131 9.63 -0.04 -8.34
CA MET A 131 10.22 -0.81 -9.43
C MET A 131 11.70 -1.06 -9.10
N THR A 132 12.03 -2.27 -8.70
CA THR A 132 13.38 -2.64 -8.28
C THR A 132 14.24 -3.02 -9.48
N THR A 133 13.63 -3.55 -10.53
CA THR A 133 14.27 -3.90 -11.80
C THR A 133 13.27 -3.75 -12.93
N PHE A 134 13.74 -3.60 -14.16
CA PHE A 134 12.86 -3.64 -15.34
C PHE A 134 12.71 -5.09 -15.91
N ASP A 135 13.59 -6.00 -15.51
CA ASP A 135 13.56 -7.40 -15.93
C ASP A 135 12.56 -8.20 -15.10
N ASP A 136 11.52 -8.73 -15.76
CA ASP A 136 10.48 -9.53 -15.11
C ASP A 136 10.98 -10.84 -14.50
N GLU A 137 11.99 -11.48 -15.09
CA GLU A 137 12.55 -12.72 -14.56
C GLU A 137 13.39 -12.47 -13.32
N LEU A 138 14.14 -11.38 -13.30
CA LEU A 138 14.83 -10.92 -12.09
C LEU A 138 13.81 -10.50 -11.02
N CYS A 139 12.76 -9.78 -11.41
CA CYS A 139 11.68 -9.37 -10.50
C CYS A 139 11.08 -10.59 -9.78
N LYS A 140 10.73 -11.66 -10.49
CA LYS A 140 10.20 -12.90 -9.89
C LYS A 140 11.14 -13.53 -8.87
N LYS A 141 12.45 -13.41 -9.08
CA LYS A 141 13.45 -13.96 -8.15
C LYS A 141 13.59 -13.14 -6.86
N ILE A 142 13.55 -11.82 -6.97
CA ILE A 142 13.77 -10.93 -5.81
C ILE A 142 12.47 -10.50 -5.12
N GLU A 143 11.33 -10.58 -5.81
CA GLU A 143 9.99 -10.21 -5.35
C GLU A 143 8.96 -11.28 -5.78
N PRO A 144 9.00 -12.50 -5.22
CA PRO A 144 8.32 -13.67 -5.80
C PRO A 144 6.78 -13.60 -5.80
N ASN A 145 6.17 -12.87 -4.88
CA ASN A 145 4.71 -12.87 -4.69
C ASN A 145 4.07 -11.51 -5.01
N VAL A 146 4.61 -10.79 -5.98
CA VAL A 146 4.05 -9.50 -6.43
C VAL A 146 3.87 -9.49 -7.94
N SER A 147 3.19 -8.49 -8.45
CA SER A 147 3.11 -8.26 -9.89
C SER A 147 4.51 -7.99 -10.46
N VAL A 148 4.84 -8.57 -11.61
CA VAL A 148 6.11 -8.29 -12.29
C VAL A 148 6.16 -6.84 -12.80
N THR A 149 7.36 -6.36 -13.13
CA THR A 149 7.58 -4.95 -13.46
C THR A 149 6.76 -4.48 -14.65
N SER A 150 6.65 -5.30 -15.72
CA SER A 150 5.82 -4.99 -16.88
C SER A 150 4.35 -4.74 -16.50
N GLN A 151 3.77 -5.59 -15.64
CA GLN A 151 2.40 -5.43 -15.15
C GLN A 151 2.22 -4.16 -14.30
N ARG A 152 3.22 -3.82 -13.47
CA ARG A 152 3.19 -2.58 -12.69
C ARG A 152 3.25 -1.35 -13.60
N PHE A 153 4.08 -1.41 -14.65
CA PHE A 153 4.16 -0.34 -15.65
C PHE A 153 2.83 -0.13 -16.37
N GLU A 154 2.19 -1.21 -16.84
CA GLU A 154 0.86 -1.14 -17.45
C GLU A 154 -0.19 -0.55 -16.49
N ALA A 155 -0.14 -0.93 -15.21
CA ALA A 155 -1.02 -0.37 -14.19
C ALA A 155 -0.80 1.14 -14.03
N LEU A 156 0.45 1.61 -13.97
CA LEU A 156 0.75 3.05 -13.91
C LEU A 156 0.25 3.81 -15.14
N MET A 157 0.40 3.24 -16.33
CA MET A 157 -0.14 3.86 -17.56
C MET A 157 -1.65 4.01 -17.49
N LYS A 158 -2.39 2.96 -17.09
CA LYS A 158 -3.85 3.00 -16.93
C LYS A 158 -4.29 4.03 -15.89
N LEU A 159 -3.59 4.12 -14.75
CA LEU A 159 -3.87 5.13 -13.73
C LEU A 159 -3.70 6.55 -14.29
N ARG A 160 -2.62 6.79 -15.02
CA ARG A 160 -2.34 8.08 -15.65
C ARG A 160 -3.39 8.46 -16.72
N GLU A 161 -3.81 7.50 -17.55
CA GLU A 161 -4.89 7.69 -18.53
C GLU A 161 -6.21 8.10 -17.89
N ASN A 162 -6.44 7.68 -16.62
CA ASN A 162 -7.59 8.09 -15.81
C ASN A 162 -7.32 9.34 -14.95
N GLY A 163 -6.28 10.10 -15.24
CA GLY A 163 -5.96 11.37 -14.59
C GLY A 163 -5.41 11.24 -13.16
N ILE A 164 -5.04 10.04 -12.72
CA ILE A 164 -4.47 9.80 -11.39
C ILE A 164 -2.96 10.02 -11.44
N GLU A 165 -2.43 10.82 -10.54
CA GLU A 165 -0.99 11.05 -10.43
C GLU A 165 -0.26 9.78 -9.99
N THR A 166 0.87 9.51 -10.67
CA THR A 166 1.67 8.32 -10.43
C THR A 166 3.12 8.68 -10.09
N VAL A 167 3.73 7.88 -9.22
CA VAL A 167 5.15 8.01 -8.85
C VAL A 167 5.82 6.64 -8.95
N VAL A 168 7.02 6.61 -9.52
CA VAL A 168 7.87 5.42 -9.54
C VAL A 168 8.98 5.58 -8.51
N TRP A 169 9.14 4.56 -7.66
CA TRP A 169 10.25 4.43 -6.72
C TRP A 169 11.24 3.42 -7.28
N LEU A 170 12.40 3.89 -7.73
CA LEU A 170 13.50 3.03 -8.18
C LEU A 170 14.35 2.61 -6.97
N VAL A 171 13.83 1.74 -6.16
CA VAL A 171 14.43 1.28 -4.89
C VAL A 171 14.07 -0.18 -4.57
N PRO A 172 14.93 -0.88 -3.79
CA PRO A 172 16.30 -0.49 -3.44
C PRO A 172 17.26 -0.70 -4.61
N ILE A 173 18.38 0.01 -4.56
CA ILE A 173 19.53 -0.35 -5.39
C ILE A 173 20.25 -1.50 -4.68
N LEU A 174 20.32 -2.64 -5.34
CA LEU A 174 20.97 -3.86 -4.86
C LEU A 174 22.29 -4.03 -5.61
N PRO A 175 23.44 -3.83 -4.94
CA PRO A 175 24.75 -3.93 -5.59
C PRO A 175 24.93 -5.27 -6.32
N PHE A 176 25.44 -5.23 -7.55
CA PHE A 176 25.69 -6.38 -8.43
C PHE A 176 24.43 -7.15 -8.87
N ILE A 177 23.22 -6.63 -8.60
CA ILE A 177 21.95 -7.27 -8.97
C ILE A 177 21.15 -6.37 -9.92
N ASN A 178 20.91 -5.12 -9.54
CA ASN A 178 20.11 -4.19 -10.34
C ASN A 178 20.78 -2.82 -10.54
N ASP A 179 22.07 -2.69 -10.23
CA ASP A 179 22.93 -1.52 -10.45
C ASP A 179 23.83 -1.64 -11.69
N THR A 180 23.56 -2.63 -12.54
CA THR A 180 24.29 -2.85 -13.78
C THR A 180 23.73 -1.97 -14.90
N GLU A 181 24.61 -1.61 -15.86
CA GLU A 181 24.25 -0.86 -17.08
C GLU A 181 23.26 -1.61 -17.97
#